data_f50103f1820956a6d980381fff4571b1
#
_entry.id   f50103f1820956a6d980381fff4571b1
#
_cell.length_a   1.000
_cell.length_b   1.000
_cell.length_c   1.000
_cell.angle_alpha   90.00
_cell.angle_beta   90.00
_cell.angle_gamma   90.00
#
_symmetry.space_group_name_H-M   'P 1'
#
loop_
_entity.id
_entity.type
_entity.pdbx_description
1 polymer ?
#
loop_
_entity_poly.entity_id
_entity_poly.type
_entity_poly.pdbx_seq_one_letter_code
_entity_poly.pdbx_strand_id
1 'polypeptide(L)'
;MSKHHHRDRSWAPAPEALPDDAQTIDNHTHVASVIPFARAMSHEAQEKGQPEVPVYDVDQLLAQAQSVGIGGIIDCGCELPHLMTAVQMALDHPGNVHAALAIHPNESVLHGHRGVPGPDGLPLKYKPYHDTSFEDALAEVHRLATTYPEQVVAIGE
;
A
#
# COMPACT_ATOMS: atom_id res chain seq x y z
N MET A 1 -11.40 -21.81 -28.05
CA MET A 1 -10.82 -22.38 -26.80
C MET A 1 -9.84 -21.37 -26.26
N SER A 2 -10.24 -20.59 -25.25
CA SER A 2 -9.36 -19.61 -24.57
C SER A 2 -8.36 -20.40 -23.71
N LYS A 3 -7.06 -20.30 -24.01
CA LYS A 3 -6.01 -20.78 -23.15
C LYS A 3 -5.99 -19.87 -21.92
N HIS A 4 -6.58 -20.31 -20.82
CA HIS A 4 -6.32 -19.70 -19.52
C HIS A 4 -4.83 -19.85 -19.24
N HIS A 5 -4.02 -18.82 -19.47
CA HIS A 5 -2.68 -18.75 -18.94
C HIS A 5 -2.81 -18.76 -17.41
N HIS A 6 -2.44 -19.87 -16.80
CA HIS A 6 -2.29 -19.95 -15.35
C HIS A 6 -1.19 -18.91 -14.97
N ARG A 7 -1.59 -17.84 -14.31
CA ARG A 7 -0.65 -16.84 -13.80
C ARG A 7 0.17 -17.56 -12.72
N ASP A 8 1.47 -17.62 -12.89
CA ASP A 8 2.36 -18.05 -11.80
C ASP A 8 2.22 -17.06 -10.66
N ARG A 9 1.79 -17.54 -9.50
CA ARG A 9 1.62 -16.76 -8.27
C ARG A 9 2.65 -17.14 -7.21
N SER A 10 3.71 -17.86 -7.59
CA SER A 10 4.85 -18.08 -6.71
C SER A 10 5.54 -16.76 -6.39
N TRP A 11 6.11 -16.68 -5.21
CA TRP A 11 6.98 -15.55 -4.88
C TRP A 11 8.18 -15.56 -5.81
N ALA A 12 8.48 -14.39 -6.38
CA ALA A 12 9.72 -14.21 -7.11
C ALA A 12 10.92 -14.45 -6.16
N PRO A 13 12.01 -15.06 -6.64
CA PRO A 13 13.25 -15.11 -5.86
C PRO A 13 13.69 -13.69 -5.52
N ALA A 14 14.41 -13.55 -4.41
CA ALA A 14 15.01 -12.26 -4.05
C ALA A 14 15.86 -11.74 -5.23
N PRO A 15 15.74 -10.44 -5.58
CA PRO A 15 16.56 -9.85 -6.63
C PRO A 15 18.04 -9.86 -6.24
N GLU A 16 18.91 -9.69 -7.23
CA GLU A 16 20.34 -9.43 -6.97
C GLU A 16 20.46 -8.10 -6.20
N ALA A 17 21.39 -8.06 -5.25
CA ALA A 17 21.66 -6.83 -4.51
C ALA A 17 22.20 -5.74 -5.43
N LEU A 18 21.80 -4.51 -5.17
CA LEU A 18 22.39 -3.33 -5.82
C LEU A 18 23.87 -3.17 -5.40
N PRO A 19 24.70 -2.47 -6.20
CA PRO A 19 26.04 -2.12 -5.78
C PRO A 19 26.07 -1.40 -4.44
N ASP A 20 27.09 -1.66 -3.60
CA ASP A 20 27.19 -1.13 -2.22
C ASP A 20 27.15 0.41 -2.12
N ASP A 21 27.48 1.12 -3.19
CA ASP A 21 27.45 2.57 -3.30
C ASP A 21 26.11 3.12 -3.82
N ALA A 22 25.18 2.25 -4.23
CA ALA A 22 23.85 2.65 -4.67
C ALA A 22 22.96 2.99 -3.45
N GLN A 23 22.53 4.24 -3.37
CA GLN A 23 21.49 4.67 -2.43
C GLN A 23 20.17 4.75 -3.18
N THR A 24 19.26 3.81 -2.88
CA THR A 24 17.98 3.69 -3.56
C THR A 24 16.84 3.70 -2.55
N ILE A 25 15.76 4.39 -2.91
CA ILE A 25 14.51 4.39 -2.19
C ILE A 25 13.44 3.80 -3.12
N ASP A 26 12.64 2.86 -2.62
CA ASP A 26 11.42 2.46 -3.31
C ASP A 26 10.36 3.54 -3.05
N ASN A 27 10.05 4.30 -4.09
CA ASN A 27 9.20 5.48 -3.99
C ASN A 27 7.70 5.19 -4.10
N HIS A 28 7.30 3.93 -4.25
CA HIS A 28 5.89 3.58 -4.39
C HIS A 28 5.60 2.18 -3.82
N THR A 29 5.21 2.13 -2.55
CA THR A 29 4.84 0.89 -1.88
C THR A 29 3.45 0.99 -1.24
N HIS A 30 2.85 -0.17 -0.97
CA HIS A 30 1.57 -0.30 -0.27
C HIS A 30 1.69 -1.35 0.85
N VAL A 31 2.68 -1.20 1.71
CA VAL A 31 2.97 -2.16 2.79
C VAL A 31 1.76 -2.34 3.71
N ALA A 32 1.03 -1.25 3.99
CA ALA A 32 -0.20 -1.28 4.77
C ALA A 32 -1.27 -2.21 4.20
N SER A 33 -1.31 -2.41 2.87
CA SER A 33 -2.26 -3.32 2.19
C SER A 33 -1.67 -4.70 1.96
N VAL A 34 -0.37 -4.78 1.67
CA VAL A 34 0.32 -6.04 1.32
C VAL A 34 0.30 -7.02 2.49
N ILE A 35 0.53 -6.55 3.71
CA ILE A 35 0.57 -7.42 4.91
C ILE A 35 -0.80 -8.09 5.19
N PRO A 36 -1.93 -7.35 5.27
CA PRO A 36 -3.24 -7.98 5.41
C PRO A 36 -3.59 -8.92 4.26
N PHE A 37 -3.22 -8.57 3.02
CA PHE A 37 -3.43 -9.42 1.86
C PHE A 37 -2.64 -10.73 1.97
N ALA A 38 -1.37 -10.69 2.34
CA ALA A 38 -0.53 -11.87 2.54
C ALA A 38 -1.10 -12.78 3.64
N ARG A 39 -1.60 -12.22 4.73
CA ARG A 39 -2.29 -12.97 5.80
C ARG A 39 -3.54 -13.69 5.29
N ALA A 40 -4.38 -13.00 4.51
CA ALA A 40 -5.58 -13.59 3.93
C ALA A 40 -5.22 -14.73 2.96
N MET A 41 -4.19 -14.55 2.12
CA MET A 41 -3.70 -15.57 1.20
C MET A 41 -3.12 -16.78 1.93
N SER A 42 -2.39 -16.56 3.03
CA SER A 42 -1.84 -17.64 3.86
C SER A 42 -2.96 -18.47 4.49
N HIS A 43 -3.98 -17.82 5.03
CA HIS A 43 -5.16 -18.50 5.60
C HIS A 43 -5.90 -19.32 4.53
N GLU A 44 -6.14 -18.74 3.35
CA GLU A 44 -6.78 -19.44 2.23
C GLU A 44 -5.96 -20.65 1.76
N ALA A 45 -4.63 -20.52 1.68
CA ALA A 45 -3.73 -21.61 1.32
C ALA A 45 -3.81 -22.74 2.34
N GLN A 46 -3.82 -22.41 3.64
CA GLN A 46 -3.96 -23.40 4.71
C GLN A 46 -5.28 -24.16 4.64
N GLU A 47 -6.40 -23.46 4.42
CA GLU A 47 -7.72 -24.11 4.27
C GLU A 47 -7.78 -25.07 3.07
N LYS A 48 -7.04 -24.75 2.00
CA LYS A 48 -6.98 -25.56 0.77
C LYS A 48 -5.88 -26.64 0.78
N GLY A 49 -5.11 -26.76 1.86
CA GLY A 49 -3.97 -27.68 1.93
C GLY A 49 -2.86 -27.35 0.90
N GLN A 50 -2.72 -26.09 0.52
CA GLN A 50 -1.71 -25.58 -0.40
C GLN A 50 -0.43 -25.18 0.35
N PRO A 51 0.72 -24.98 -0.34
CA PRO A 51 1.92 -24.46 0.28
C PRO A 51 1.67 -23.15 1.01
N GLU A 52 2.32 -22.97 2.15
CA GLU A 52 2.20 -21.77 2.97
C GLU A 52 2.66 -20.53 2.19
N VAL A 53 1.88 -19.45 2.30
CA VAL A 53 2.24 -18.13 1.78
C VAL A 53 3.00 -17.40 2.89
N PRO A 54 4.24 -16.93 2.66
CA PRO A 54 4.99 -16.19 3.66
C PRO A 54 4.26 -14.91 4.06
N VAL A 55 4.23 -14.63 5.37
CA VAL A 55 3.69 -13.39 5.92
C VAL A 55 4.80 -12.70 6.68
N TYR A 56 5.18 -11.53 6.22
CA TYR A 56 6.20 -10.71 6.83
C TYR A 56 5.57 -9.53 7.56
N ASP A 57 6.17 -9.09 8.66
CA ASP A 57 5.89 -7.80 9.27
C ASP A 57 6.69 -6.67 8.59
N VAL A 58 6.48 -5.44 9.03
CA VAL A 58 7.15 -4.26 8.44
C VAL A 58 8.66 -4.35 8.60
N ASP A 59 9.16 -4.72 9.78
CA ASP A 59 10.59 -4.83 10.06
C ASP A 59 11.25 -5.86 9.15
N GLN A 60 10.61 -7.01 8.96
CA GLN A 60 11.11 -8.07 8.08
C GLN A 60 11.13 -7.62 6.61
N LEU A 61 10.10 -6.89 6.15
CA LEU A 61 10.07 -6.34 4.79
C LEU A 61 11.16 -5.29 4.59
N LEU A 62 11.37 -4.40 5.55
CA LEU A 62 12.45 -3.40 5.52
C LEU A 62 13.83 -4.07 5.52
N ALA A 63 14.04 -5.10 6.35
CA ALA A 63 15.29 -5.84 6.37
C ALA A 63 15.58 -6.55 5.04
N GLN A 64 14.56 -7.12 4.39
CA GLN A 64 14.70 -7.70 3.05
C GLN A 64 15.04 -6.64 2.00
N ALA A 65 14.37 -5.49 2.01
CA ALA A 65 14.65 -4.38 1.11
C ALA A 65 16.11 -3.89 1.27
N GLN A 66 16.54 -3.71 2.51
CA GLN A 66 17.92 -3.30 2.84
C GLN A 66 18.96 -4.33 2.37
N SER A 67 18.65 -5.63 2.46
CA SER A 67 19.56 -6.69 2.03
C SER A 67 19.89 -6.66 0.54
N VAL A 68 19.08 -5.98 -0.26
CA VAL A 68 19.28 -5.80 -1.70
C VAL A 68 19.61 -4.35 -2.09
N GLY A 69 19.91 -3.48 -1.11
CA GLY A 69 20.37 -2.11 -1.34
C GLY A 69 19.28 -1.05 -1.38
N ILE A 70 18.06 -1.36 -0.96
CA ILE A 70 16.96 -0.37 -0.82
C ILE A 70 17.02 0.18 0.60
N GLY A 71 17.47 1.44 0.74
CA GLY A 71 17.69 2.09 2.04
C GLY A 71 16.43 2.60 2.71
N GLY A 72 15.33 2.76 1.98
CA GLY A 72 14.06 3.25 2.50
C GLY A 72 12.91 3.06 1.51
N ILE A 73 11.70 3.30 2.00
CA ILE A 73 10.47 3.19 1.22
C ILE A 73 9.58 4.42 1.41
N ILE A 74 8.74 4.72 0.41
CA ILE A 74 7.60 5.62 0.54
C ILE A 74 6.34 4.77 0.47
N ASP A 75 5.59 4.70 1.58
CA ASP A 75 4.32 3.97 1.64
C ASP A 75 3.16 4.88 1.27
N CYS A 76 2.34 4.45 0.29
CA CYS A 76 1.25 5.23 -0.25
C CYS A 76 -0.06 4.94 0.51
N GLY A 77 -0.51 5.91 1.31
CA GLY A 77 -1.85 5.92 1.90
C GLY A 77 -2.83 6.55 0.92
N CYS A 78 -3.64 5.73 0.24
CA CYS A 78 -4.51 6.17 -0.85
C CYS A 78 -6.00 5.92 -0.62
N GLU A 79 -6.38 5.40 0.53
CA GLU A 79 -7.76 5.31 1.03
C GLU A 79 -7.87 6.05 2.37
N LEU A 80 -8.98 6.71 2.64
CA LEU A 80 -9.18 7.52 3.86
C LEU A 80 -8.73 6.81 5.16
N PRO A 81 -9.09 5.56 5.44
CA PRO A 81 -8.62 4.87 6.64
C PRO A 81 -7.12 4.51 6.61
N HIS A 82 -6.49 4.49 5.45
CA HIS A 82 -5.06 4.14 5.32
C HIS A 82 -4.13 5.35 5.37
N LEU A 83 -4.65 6.58 5.28
CA LEU A 83 -3.84 7.79 5.38
C LEU A 83 -3.02 7.82 6.67
N MET A 84 -3.70 7.68 7.82
CA MET A 84 -3.01 7.67 9.11
C MET A 84 -2.12 6.42 9.32
N THR A 85 -2.47 5.30 8.68
CA THR A 85 -1.66 4.07 8.76
C THR A 85 -0.27 4.27 8.14
N ALA A 86 -0.20 4.92 6.96
CA ALA A 86 1.06 5.26 6.31
C ALA A 86 1.89 6.24 7.15
N VAL A 87 1.25 7.27 7.72
CA VAL A 87 1.91 8.21 8.64
C VAL A 87 2.44 7.51 9.88
N GLN A 88 1.64 6.62 10.49
CA GLN A 88 2.06 5.88 11.69
C GLN A 88 3.27 4.98 11.39
N MET A 89 3.26 4.29 10.24
CA MET A 89 4.40 3.48 9.80
C MET A 89 5.67 4.32 9.67
N ALA A 90 5.57 5.54 9.12
CA ALA A 90 6.69 6.45 9.02
C ALA A 90 7.19 6.97 10.38
N LEU A 91 6.28 7.16 11.36
CA LEU A 91 6.62 7.50 12.73
C LEU A 91 7.34 6.35 13.46
N ASP A 92 6.89 5.11 13.23
CA ASP A 92 7.44 3.91 13.87
C ASP A 92 8.82 3.52 13.28
N HIS A 93 9.11 3.92 12.03
CA HIS A 93 10.36 3.58 11.32
C HIS A 93 11.07 4.83 10.75
N PRO A 94 11.49 5.78 11.61
CA PRO A 94 12.06 7.06 11.18
C PRO A 94 13.32 6.85 10.33
N GLY A 95 13.37 7.56 9.20
CA GLY A 95 14.48 7.50 8.25
C GLY A 95 14.43 6.34 7.25
N ASN A 96 13.65 5.28 7.54
CA ASN A 96 13.48 4.14 6.64
C ASN A 96 12.13 4.15 5.90
N VAL A 97 11.11 4.75 6.51
CA VAL A 97 9.77 4.87 5.91
C VAL A 97 9.35 6.32 5.88
N HIS A 98 8.82 6.73 4.75
CA HIS A 98 8.10 7.98 4.55
C HIS A 98 6.71 7.68 4.00
N ALA A 99 5.81 8.65 4.08
CA ALA A 99 4.45 8.52 3.60
C ALA A 99 4.20 9.43 2.38
N ALA A 100 3.48 8.89 1.39
CA ALA A 100 2.78 9.67 0.39
C ALA A 100 1.28 9.55 0.65
N LEU A 101 0.54 10.66 0.58
CA LEU A 101 -0.89 10.66 0.91
C LEU A 101 -1.72 11.12 -0.27
N ALA A 102 -2.77 10.37 -0.56
CA ALA A 102 -3.73 10.70 -1.61
C ALA A 102 -5.12 10.09 -1.32
N ILE A 103 -6.11 10.49 -2.10
CA ILE A 103 -7.33 9.71 -2.30
C ILE A 103 -7.25 9.17 -3.72
N HIS A 104 -7.09 7.86 -3.86
CA HIS A 104 -6.97 7.18 -5.15
C HIS A 104 -8.12 7.55 -6.10
N PRO A 105 -7.90 7.69 -7.41
CA PRO A 105 -8.96 8.03 -8.37
C PRO A 105 -10.19 7.13 -8.28
N ASN A 106 -10.00 5.82 -8.07
CA ASN A 106 -11.11 4.88 -7.89
C ASN A 106 -11.89 5.09 -6.57
N GLU A 107 -11.23 5.61 -5.54
CA GLU A 107 -11.85 5.92 -4.24
C GLU A 107 -12.56 7.28 -4.29
N SER A 108 -11.97 8.27 -4.97
CA SER A 108 -12.48 9.64 -5.03
C SER A 108 -13.90 9.72 -5.59
N VAL A 109 -14.23 8.88 -6.59
CA VAL A 109 -15.57 8.82 -7.19
C VAL A 109 -16.62 8.18 -6.27
N LEU A 110 -16.20 7.52 -5.21
CA LEU A 110 -17.12 6.90 -4.23
C LEU A 110 -17.51 7.84 -3.11
N HIS A 111 -16.65 8.80 -2.76
CA HIS A 111 -16.90 9.72 -1.67
C HIS A 111 -18.14 10.57 -1.95
N GLY A 112 -19.22 10.33 -1.21
CA GLY A 112 -20.52 10.97 -1.38
C GLY A 112 -21.34 10.50 -2.59
N HIS A 113 -20.90 9.51 -3.38
CA HIS A 113 -21.56 9.09 -4.62
C HIS A 113 -21.83 7.59 -4.66
N ARG A 114 -22.79 7.11 -3.89
CA ARG A 114 -23.19 5.70 -3.91
C ARG A 114 -23.65 5.24 -5.29
N GLY A 115 -23.14 4.07 -5.73
CA GLY A 115 -23.59 3.40 -6.96
C GLY A 115 -22.96 3.94 -8.25
N VAL A 116 -21.98 4.82 -8.17
CA VAL A 116 -21.21 5.26 -9.34
C VAL A 116 -20.19 4.17 -9.71
N PRO A 117 -20.05 3.80 -11.00
CA PRO A 117 -18.99 2.89 -11.43
C PRO A 117 -17.64 3.61 -11.36
N GLY A 118 -16.56 2.82 -11.17
CA GLY A 118 -15.21 3.34 -11.21
C GLY A 118 -14.81 3.89 -12.59
N PRO A 119 -13.66 4.58 -12.71
CA PRO A 119 -13.17 5.13 -13.97
C PRO A 119 -12.97 4.07 -15.06
N ASP A 120 -12.76 2.82 -14.68
CA ASP A 120 -12.66 1.66 -15.56
C ASP A 120 -14.03 1.04 -15.94
N GLY A 121 -15.14 1.64 -15.47
CA GLY A 121 -16.50 1.17 -15.69
C GLY A 121 -16.91 -0.05 -14.84
N LEU A 122 -16.03 -0.54 -13.95
CA LEU A 122 -16.33 -1.65 -13.06
C LEU A 122 -17.10 -1.20 -11.81
N PRO A 123 -17.97 -2.06 -11.23
CA PRO A 123 -18.65 -1.74 -10.00
C PRO A 123 -17.63 -1.68 -8.85
N LEU A 124 -17.58 -0.54 -8.18
CA LEU A 124 -16.73 -0.32 -7.01
C LEU A 124 -17.42 -0.81 -5.74
N LYS A 125 -16.64 -1.36 -4.82
CA LYS A 125 -17.15 -1.79 -3.51
C LYS A 125 -17.24 -0.58 -2.59
N TYR A 126 -18.47 -0.12 -2.36
CA TYR A 126 -18.74 0.93 -1.39
C TYR A 126 -18.45 0.45 0.04
N LYS A 127 -17.70 1.24 0.79
CA LYS A 127 -17.34 0.99 2.21
C LYS A 127 -17.87 2.13 3.08
N PRO A 128 -18.09 1.94 4.40
CA PRO A 128 -18.68 2.96 5.26
C PRO A 128 -17.96 4.32 5.25
N TYR A 129 -16.66 4.36 5.10
CA TYR A 129 -15.91 5.61 5.07
C TYR A 129 -16.14 6.45 3.80
N HIS A 130 -16.74 5.88 2.74
CA HIS A 130 -17.17 6.63 1.57
C HIS A 130 -18.41 7.53 1.84
N ASP A 131 -19.03 7.43 3.03
CA ASP A 131 -20.04 8.41 3.47
C ASP A 131 -19.42 9.79 3.75
N THR A 132 -18.10 9.86 3.99
CA THR A 132 -17.35 11.12 4.08
C THR A 132 -17.32 11.80 2.72
N SER A 133 -17.55 13.11 2.67
CA SER A 133 -17.44 13.87 1.42
C SER A 133 -16.01 13.86 0.85
N PHE A 134 -15.87 14.10 -0.44
CA PHE A 134 -14.54 14.17 -1.06
C PHE A 134 -13.74 15.35 -0.50
N GLU A 135 -14.40 16.49 -0.25
CA GLU A 135 -13.79 17.65 0.38
C GLU A 135 -13.24 17.35 1.78
N ASP A 136 -14.02 16.61 2.60
CA ASP A 136 -13.58 16.22 3.95
C ASP A 136 -12.43 15.18 3.89
N ALA A 137 -12.45 14.27 2.92
CA ALA A 137 -11.36 13.33 2.70
C ALA A 137 -10.07 14.07 2.29
N LEU A 138 -10.14 15.06 1.41
CA LEU A 138 -8.99 15.91 1.06
C LEU A 138 -8.54 16.79 2.24
N ALA A 139 -9.46 17.28 3.06
CA ALA A 139 -9.12 18.03 4.27
C ALA A 139 -8.30 17.16 5.24
N GLU A 140 -8.59 15.86 5.33
CA GLU A 140 -7.79 14.95 6.15
C GLU A 140 -6.39 14.73 5.58
N VAL A 141 -6.23 14.59 4.25
CA VAL A 141 -4.89 14.57 3.60
C VAL A 141 -4.11 15.82 3.96
N HIS A 142 -4.71 17.01 3.81
CA HIS A 142 -4.07 18.28 4.15
C HIS A 142 -3.71 18.36 5.63
N ARG A 143 -4.61 17.95 6.52
CA ARG A 143 -4.39 17.95 7.97
C ARG A 143 -3.19 17.07 8.34
N LEU A 144 -3.11 15.86 7.81
CA LEU A 144 -2.00 14.95 8.08
C LEU A 144 -0.68 15.48 7.54
N ALA A 145 -0.66 15.98 6.30
CA ALA A 145 0.54 16.54 5.69
C ALA A 145 1.08 17.75 6.46
N THR A 146 0.19 18.59 7.01
CA THR A 146 0.61 19.77 7.82
C THR A 146 0.99 19.41 9.25
N THR A 147 0.42 18.32 9.80
CA THR A 147 0.72 17.87 11.17
C THR A 147 2.03 17.08 11.23
N TYR A 148 2.35 16.33 10.17
CA TYR A 148 3.49 15.41 10.10
C TYR A 148 4.41 15.70 8.90
N PRO A 149 4.96 16.94 8.78
CA PRO A 149 5.69 17.35 7.59
C PRO A 149 7.03 16.60 7.37
N GLU A 150 7.56 15.96 8.42
CA GLU A 150 8.77 15.14 8.29
C GLU A 150 8.48 13.71 7.80
N GLN A 151 7.27 13.20 8.05
CA GLN A 151 6.85 11.87 7.65
C GLN A 151 6.19 11.86 6.29
N VAL A 152 5.39 12.90 5.99
CA VAL A 152 4.66 13.03 4.72
C VAL A 152 5.51 13.81 3.73
N VAL A 153 6.15 13.10 2.83
CA VAL A 153 7.10 13.67 1.86
C VAL A 153 6.49 13.94 0.49
N ALA A 154 5.30 13.40 0.22
CA ALA A 154 4.61 13.57 -1.05
C ALA A 154 3.09 13.63 -0.88
N ILE A 155 2.43 14.34 -1.79
CA ILE A 155 0.99 14.31 -2.02
C ILE A 155 0.77 13.74 -3.42
N GLY A 156 0.04 12.64 -3.48
CA GLY A 156 -0.20 11.91 -4.72
C GLY A 156 0.03 10.40 -4.53
N GLU A 157 -0.13 9.72 -5.65
CA GLU A 157 0.08 8.28 -5.78
C GLU A 157 0.81 7.97 -7.09
#